data_8af2c0c7c46ef813c4b169ada93ec475
#
_entry.id   8af2c0c7c46ef813c4b169ada93ec475
#
_cell.length_a   1.000
_cell.length_b   1.000
_cell.length_c   1.000
_cell.angle_alpha   90.00
_cell.angle_beta   90.00
_cell.angle_gamma   90.00
#
_symmetry.space_group_name_H-M   'P 1'
#
loop_
_entity.id
_entity.type
_entity.pdbx_description
1 polymer ?
#
loop_
_entity_poly.entity_id
_entity_poly.type
_entity_poly.pdbx_seq_one_letter_code
_entity_poly.pdbx_strand_id
1 'polypeptide(L)'
;MCNRVLTYGGMMSIEVPVDELPDTVATCGWCFVVTSGPSGAHVLSLSPMWSTSGEAMFSVASKRLSSNVEVSGAATLLFPPFAAGELEGYSLIVDASASMTESDTGNLRCRPTRAVWHRPPPPAVK
;
A
#
# COMPACT_ATOMS: atom_id res chain seq x y z
N MET A 1 18.96 -9.07 -6.25
CA MET A 1 17.63 -8.79 -5.71
C MET A 1 17.15 -9.97 -4.88
N CYS A 2 16.75 -9.71 -3.66
CA CYS A 2 16.38 -10.79 -2.74
C CYS A 2 14.96 -10.58 -2.25
N ASN A 3 14.09 -11.46 -2.67
CA ASN A 3 12.77 -11.56 -2.05
C ASN A 3 12.86 -12.65 -0.99
N ARG A 4 12.33 -12.35 0.17
CA ARG A 4 12.35 -13.28 1.26
C ARG A 4 10.98 -13.91 1.40
N VAL A 5 10.89 -15.23 1.34
CA VAL A 5 9.63 -15.93 1.50
C VAL A 5 9.42 -16.28 2.96
N LEU A 6 8.29 -15.86 3.51
CA LEU A 6 7.90 -16.13 4.88
C LEU A 6 6.60 -16.92 4.86
N THR A 7 6.51 -17.92 5.72
CA THR A 7 5.31 -18.76 5.83
C THR A 7 4.78 -18.72 7.26
N TYR A 8 3.51 -18.37 7.42
CA TYR A 8 2.84 -18.31 8.71
C TYR A 8 1.47 -18.96 8.59
N GLY A 9 1.28 -20.10 9.26
CA GLY A 9 -0.04 -20.71 9.34
C GLY A 9 -0.67 -20.99 7.98
N GLY A 10 0.11 -21.37 6.98
CA GLY A 10 -0.37 -21.65 5.64
C GLY A 10 -0.44 -20.43 4.72
N MET A 11 -0.25 -19.21 5.27
CA MET A 11 -0.15 -17.99 4.45
C MET A 11 1.27 -17.82 3.94
N MET A 12 1.40 -17.29 2.73
CA MET A 12 2.69 -16.99 2.13
C MET A 12 2.86 -15.49 1.98
N SER A 13 3.97 -14.99 2.47
CA SER A 13 4.34 -13.59 2.33
C SER A 13 5.73 -13.49 1.73
N ILE A 14 5.89 -12.63 0.76
CA ILE A 14 7.18 -12.39 0.10
C ILE A 14 7.54 -10.93 0.32
N GLU A 15 8.63 -10.68 1.02
CA GLU A 15 9.05 -9.32 1.30
C GLU A 15 9.63 -8.66 0.05
N VAL A 16 9.28 -7.39 -0.17
CA VAL A 16 9.75 -6.61 -1.32
C VAL A 16 10.59 -5.44 -0.81
N PRO A 17 11.79 -5.23 -1.35
CA PRO A 17 12.55 -4.03 -1.01
C PRO A 17 11.79 -2.77 -1.38
N VAL A 18 11.70 -1.81 -0.45
CA VAL A 18 10.89 -0.61 -0.66
C VAL A 18 11.41 0.27 -1.79
N ASP A 19 12.72 0.25 -2.07
CA ASP A 19 13.29 1.02 -3.16
C ASP A 19 12.94 0.47 -4.55
N GLU A 20 12.39 -0.74 -4.62
CA GLU A 20 11.95 -1.35 -5.88
C GLU A 20 10.45 -1.15 -6.14
N LEU A 21 9.74 -0.54 -5.20
CA LEU A 21 8.28 -0.42 -5.31
C LEU A 21 7.78 0.30 -6.56
N PRO A 22 8.36 1.43 -6.98
CA PRO A 22 7.85 2.09 -8.19
C PRO A 22 7.86 1.18 -9.41
N ASP A 23 8.92 0.40 -9.59
CA ASP A 23 9.00 -0.53 -10.71
C ASP A 23 8.07 -1.72 -10.51
N THR A 24 7.97 -2.22 -9.28
CA THR A 24 7.13 -3.37 -8.95
C THR A 24 5.67 -3.11 -9.27
N VAL A 25 5.19 -1.89 -9.03
CA VAL A 25 3.78 -1.55 -9.25
C VAL A 25 3.57 -0.70 -10.51
N ALA A 26 4.54 -0.66 -11.40
CA ALA A 26 4.48 0.20 -12.59
C ALA A 26 3.25 -0.06 -13.47
N THR A 27 2.71 -1.27 -13.44
CA THR A 27 1.52 -1.62 -14.21
C THR A 27 0.22 -1.39 -13.44
N CYS A 28 0.30 -1.02 -12.16
CA CYS A 28 -0.88 -0.78 -11.33
C CYS A 28 -1.27 0.69 -11.40
N GLY A 29 -2.46 0.96 -11.92
CA GLY A 29 -2.92 2.33 -12.07
C GLY A 29 -3.49 2.92 -10.78
N TRP A 30 -3.80 2.09 -9.78
CA TRP A 30 -4.42 2.55 -8.55
C TRP A 30 -4.20 1.55 -7.42
N CYS A 31 -4.44 2.01 -6.19
CA CYS A 31 -4.41 1.15 -5.01
C CYS A 31 -5.45 1.63 -4.01
N PHE A 32 -5.75 0.80 -3.03
CA PHE A 32 -6.50 1.25 -1.85
C PHE A 32 -5.55 1.93 -0.89
N VAL A 33 -5.98 3.06 -0.35
CA VAL A 33 -5.27 3.75 0.72
C VAL A 33 -6.08 3.59 1.99
N VAL A 34 -5.51 2.91 2.97
CA VAL A 34 -6.17 2.60 4.22
C VAL A 34 -5.56 3.44 5.33
N THR A 35 -6.39 4.19 6.03
CA THR A 35 -5.98 4.96 7.19
C THR A 35 -6.88 4.62 8.36
N SER A 36 -6.41 4.82 9.58
CA SER A 36 -7.16 4.51 10.78
C SER A 36 -7.25 5.72 11.69
N GLY A 37 -8.36 5.82 12.38
CA GLY A 37 -8.60 6.89 13.34
C GLY A 37 -9.64 6.47 14.37
N PRO A 38 -10.09 7.40 15.24
CA PRO A 38 -11.04 7.08 16.31
C PRO A 38 -12.35 6.47 15.81
N SER A 39 -12.74 6.78 14.57
CA SER A 39 -13.97 6.24 13.98
C SER A 39 -13.76 4.92 13.24
N GLY A 40 -12.56 4.35 13.30
CA GLY A 40 -12.23 3.11 12.60
C GLY A 40 -11.42 3.34 11.34
N ALA A 41 -11.35 2.31 10.51
CA ALA A 41 -10.61 2.36 9.26
C ALA A 41 -11.38 3.11 8.18
N HIS A 42 -10.64 3.82 7.35
CA HIS A 42 -11.17 4.53 6.19
C HIS A 42 -10.41 4.09 4.96
N VAL A 43 -11.11 3.76 3.88
CA VAL A 43 -10.50 3.20 2.67
C VAL A 43 -10.92 4.02 1.46
N LEU A 44 -9.95 4.44 0.66
CA LEU A 44 -10.18 5.13 -0.61
C LEU A 44 -9.37 4.44 -1.71
N SER A 45 -9.90 4.47 -2.93
CA SER A 45 -9.17 4.04 -4.12
C SER A 45 -8.52 5.28 -4.73
N LEU A 46 -7.20 5.28 -4.83
CA LEU A 46 -6.46 6.44 -5.33
C LEU A 46 -5.34 6.00 -6.26
N SER A 47 -4.95 6.89 -7.16
CA SER A 47 -3.87 6.63 -8.10
C SER A 47 -2.58 7.28 -7.60
N PRO A 48 -1.52 6.50 -7.35
CA PRO A 48 -0.27 7.07 -6.87
C PRO A 48 0.53 7.71 -8.00
N MET A 49 1.24 8.79 -7.65
CA MET A 49 2.33 9.32 -8.46
C MET A 49 3.60 9.13 -7.66
N TRP A 50 4.58 8.44 -8.26
CA TRP A 50 5.82 8.14 -7.56
C TRP A 50 6.83 9.27 -7.78
N SER A 51 7.43 9.73 -6.68
CA SER A 51 8.51 10.69 -6.75
C SER A 51 9.83 9.97 -7.09
N THR A 52 10.83 10.75 -7.47
CA THR A 52 12.15 10.18 -7.76
C THR A 52 12.81 9.58 -6.54
N SER A 53 12.37 9.96 -5.34
CA SER A 53 12.87 9.40 -4.08
C SER A 53 12.07 8.19 -3.61
N GLY A 54 11.09 7.71 -4.40
CA GLY A 54 10.34 6.52 -4.06
C GLY A 54 9.16 6.75 -3.15
N GLU A 55 8.71 7.97 -3.00
CA GLU A 55 7.51 8.27 -2.24
C GLU A 55 6.29 8.24 -3.14
N ALA A 56 5.18 7.73 -2.61
CA ALA A 56 3.90 7.75 -3.32
C ALA A 56 3.14 9.01 -2.95
N MET A 57 2.75 9.77 -3.95
CA MET A 57 2.00 11.01 -3.79
C MET A 57 0.59 10.80 -4.32
N PHE A 58 -0.40 11.28 -3.57
CA PHE A 58 -1.80 11.16 -3.95
C PHE A 58 -2.48 12.51 -3.87
N SER A 59 -3.30 12.81 -4.86
CA SER A 59 -4.18 13.96 -4.82
C SER A 59 -5.48 13.51 -4.18
N VAL A 60 -5.83 14.08 -3.03
CA VAL A 60 -6.96 13.61 -2.24
C VAL A 60 -7.69 14.78 -1.58
N ALA A 61 -9.01 14.70 -1.56
CA ALA A 61 -9.87 15.70 -0.92
C ALA A 61 -10.79 15.02 0.09
N SER A 62 -10.23 14.37 1.09
CA SER A 62 -10.97 13.68 2.13
C SER A 62 -10.57 14.22 3.49
N LYS A 63 -11.51 14.82 4.18
CA LYS A 63 -11.27 15.31 5.54
C LYS A 63 -10.99 14.17 6.50
N ARG A 64 -11.66 13.05 6.32
CA ARG A 64 -11.47 11.89 7.20
C ARG A 64 -10.08 11.29 7.01
N LEU A 65 -9.62 11.16 5.78
CA LEU A 65 -8.27 10.69 5.51
C LEU A 65 -7.23 11.65 6.10
N SER A 66 -7.39 12.94 5.85
CA SER A 66 -6.46 13.95 6.38
C SER A 66 -6.39 13.91 7.90
N SER A 67 -7.53 13.81 8.55
CA SER A 67 -7.60 13.73 10.01
C SER A 67 -6.90 12.47 10.53
N ASN A 68 -7.16 11.33 9.91
CA ASN A 68 -6.51 10.07 10.30
C ASN A 68 -5.00 10.15 10.16
N VAL A 69 -4.52 10.72 9.05
CA VAL A 69 -3.09 10.86 8.80
C VAL A 69 -2.44 11.79 9.80
N GLU A 70 -3.09 12.91 10.12
CA GLU A 70 -2.56 13.86 11.11
C GLU A 70 -2.40 13.21 12.49
N VAL A 71 -3.31 12.33 12.85
CA VAL A 71 -3.27 11.68 14.16
C VAL A 71 -2.27 10.52 14.16
N SER A 72 -2.30 9.66 13.15
CA SER A 72 -1.52 8.42 13.15
C SER A 72 -0.14 8.54 12.49
N GLY A 73 0.01 9.44 11.53
CA GLY A 73 1.23 9.52 10.73
C GLY A 73 1.50 8.30 9.86
N ALA A 74 0.46 7.50 9.58
CA ALA A 74 0.63 6.22 8.90
C ALA A 74 -0.49 5.97 7.90
N ALA A 75 -0.18 5.19 6.88
CA ALA A 75 -1.14 4.68 5.92
C ALA A 75 -0.69 3.32 5.42
N THR A 76 -1.64 2.51 4.97
CA THR A 76 -1.35 1.27 4.30
C THR A 76 -1.84 1.38 2.87
N LEU A 77 -0.98 1.03 1.92
CA LEU A 77 -1.34 0.97 0.51
C LEU A 77 -1.56 -0.48 0.15
N LEU A 78 -2.73 -0.79 -0.37
CA LEU A 78 -3.06 -2.15 -0.78
C LEU A 78 -3.28 -2.17 -2.29
N PHE A 79 -2.34 -2.79 -3.00
CA PHE A 79 -2.49 -2.99 -4.43
C PHE A 79 -3.27 -4.29 -4.64
N PRO A 80 -4.36 -4.25 -5.41
CA PRO A 80 -5.23 -5.42 -5.60
C PRO A 80 -4.48 -6.61 -6.19
N PRO A 81 -5.05 -7.83 -6.13
CA PRO A 81 -4.38 -8.99 -6.67
C PRO A 81 -4.00 -8.79 -8.14
N PHE A 82 -2.79 -9.15 -8.48
CA PHE A 82 -2.30 -9.04 -9.86
C PHE A 82 -3.03 -10.04 -10.74
N ALA A 83 -3.39 -9.58 -11.94
CA ALA A 83 -4.18 -10.39 -12.86
C ALA A 83 -3.34 -11.38 -13.66
N ALA A 84 -2.03 -11.17 -13.75
CA ALA A 84 -1.16 -11.99 -14.58
C ALA A 84 0.29 -11.94 -14.08
N GLY A 85 1.13 -12.84 -14.60
CA GLY A 85 2.55 -12.89 -14.26
C GLY A 85 2.82 -13.88 -13.14
N GLU A 86 4.06 -13.90 -12.67
CA GLU A 86 4.51 -14.82 -11.63
C GLU A 86 3.80 -14.58 -10.30
N LEU A 87 3.32 -13.38 -10.08
CA LEU A 87 2.65 -13.00 -8.83
C LEU A 87 1.15 -12.85 -9.02
N GLU A 88 0.59 -13.55 -10.02
CA GLU A 88 -0.85 -13.58 -10.21
C GLU A 88 -1.55 -14.05 -8.94
N GLY A 89 -2.58 -13.32 -8.55
CA GLY A 89 -3.36 -13.62 -7.34
C GLY A 89 -2.76 -13.08 -6.05
N TYR A 90 -1.55 -12.51 -6.10
CA TYR A 90 -0.95 -11.87 -4.92
C TYR A 90 -1.34 -10.39 -4.87
N SER A 91 -1.67 -9.93 -3.68
CA SER A 91 -1.82 -8.49 -3.39
C SER A 91 -0.51 -7.96 -2.85
N LEU A 92 -0.21 -6.70 -3.11
CA LEU A 92 0.96 -6.06 -2.51
C LEU A 92 0.48 -5.13 -1.39
N ILE A 93 0.97 -5.36 -0.19
CA ILE A 93 0.63 -4.58 0.99
C ILE A 93 1.83 -3.73 1.36
N VAL A 94 1.66 -2.42 1.39
CA VAL A 94 2.75 -1.47 1.68
C VAL A 94 2.41 -0.69 2.92
N ASP A 95 3.23 -0.83 3.96
CA ASP A 95 3.14 0.05 5.12
C ASP A 95 3.95 1.31 4.83
N ALA A 96 3.42 2.45 5.21
CA ALA A 96 4.05 3.73 4.92
C ALA A 96 3.89 4.71 6.07
N SER A 97 4.88 5.57 6.25
CA SER A 97 4.66 6.78 7.02
C SER A 97 3.97 7.78 6.10
N ALA A 98 3.01 8.50 6.64
CA ALA A 98 2.15 9.36 5.86
C ALA A 98 2.06 10.76 6.45
N SER A 99 2.00 11.74 5.56
CA SER A 99 1.83 13.14 5.95
C SER A 99 1.02 13.85 4.88
N MET A 100 0.28 14.88 5.30
CA MET A 100 -0.40 15.77 4.36
C MET A 100 0.55 16.90 4.02
N THR A 101 0.63 17.27 2.75
CA THR A 101 1.40 18.43 2.34
C THR A 101 0.61 19.70 2.67
N GLU A 102 1.30 20.81 2.77
CA GLU A 102 0.65 22.10 3.12
C GLU A 102 -0.16 22.70 1.97
N SER A 103 -0.27 22.02 0.84
CA SER A 103 -1.02 22.58 -0.26
C SER A 103 -2.52 22.55 0.07
N ASP A 104 -3.24 23.55 -0.40
CA ASP A 104 -4.69 23.63 -0.25
C ASP A 104 -5.41 22.50 -0.98
N THR A 105 -4.70 21.77 -1.83
CA THR A 105 -5.26 20.66 -2.60
C THR A 105 -5.26 19.35 -1.85
N GLY A 106 -4.71 19.32 -0.61
CA GLY A 106 -4.77 18.13 0.22
C GLY A 106 -3.99 16.94 -0.30
N ASN A 107 -2.76 17.16 -0.72
CA ASN A 107 -1.91 16.06 -1.19
C ASN A 107 -1.44 15.19 -0.03
N LEU A 108 -1.53 13.89 -0.24
CA LEU A 108 -1.03 12.89 0.69
C LEU A 108 0.33 12.41 0.20
N ARG A 109 1.30 12.37 1.10
CA ARG A 109 2.62 11.83 0.82
C ARG A 109 2.83 10.58 1.66
N CYS A 110 3.16 9.48 1.01
CA CYS A 110 3.42 8.21 1.69
C CYS A 110 4.83 7.76 1.41
N ARG A 111 5.63 7.57 2.46
CA ARG A 111 6.97 7.01 2.34
C ARG A 111 6.92 5.56 2.77
N PRO A 112 7.12 4.62 1.85
CA PRO A 112 7.08 3.19 2.18
C PRO A 112 8.13 2.82 3.21
N THR A 113 7.73 2.00 4.18
CA THR A 113 8.62 1.48 5.21
C THR A 113 8.76 -0.03 5.12
N ARG A 114 7.76 -0.70 4.58
CA ARG A 114 7.78 -2.14 4.39
C ARG A 114 6.78 -2.52 3.31
N ALA A 115 7.11 -3.54 2.53
CA ALA A 115 6.19 -4.05 1.52
C ALA A 115 6.27 -5.57 1.47
N VAL A 116 5.12 -6.23 1.34
CA VAL A 116 5.04 -7.68 1.23
C VAL A 116 4.00 -8.08 0.19
N TRP A 117 4.33 -9.09 -0.59
CA TRP A 117 3.34 -9.81 -1.39
C TRP A 117 2.60 -10.74 -0.46
N HIS A 118 1.29 -10.79 -0.63
CA HIS A 118 0.44 -11.63 0.20
C HIS A 118 -0.61 -12.32 -0.65
N ARG A 119 -0.81 -13.59 -0.37
CA ARG A 119 -1.88 -14.38 -0.96
C ARG A 119 -2.49 -15.23 0.15
N PRO A 120 -3.82 -15.33 0.22
CA PRO A 120 -4.43 -16.20 1.23
C PRO A 120 -4.06 -17.67 0.96
N PRO A 121 -4.08 -18.52 1.99
CA PRO A 121 -3.86 -19.94 1.78
C PRO A 121 -4.99 -20.52 0.92
N PRO A 122 -4.72 -21.65 0.20
CA PRO A 122 -5.78 -22.29 -0.54
C PRO A 122 -6.95 -22.67 0.37
N PRO A 123 -8.19 -22.68 -0.16
CA PRO A 123 -9.32 -23.14 0.65
C PRO A 123 -9.09 -24.56 1.13
N ALA A 124 -9.62 -24.87 2.32
CA ALA A 124 -9.56 -26.24 2.83
C ALA A 124 -10.35 -27.17 1.90
N VAL A 125 -9.74 -28.29 1.56
CA VAL A 125 -10.38 -29.31 0.74
C VAL A 125 -11.12 -30.26 1.66
N LYS A 126 -12.39 -30.51 1.36
CA LYS A 126 -13.20 -31.45 2.13
C LYS A 126 -13.37 -32.74 1.41
#